data_e10f295edd418b49e32cbe97bc0100eb
#
_entry.id   e10f295edd418b49e32cbe97bc0100eb
#
_cell.length_a   1.000
_cell.length_b   1.000
_cell.length_c   1.000
_cell.angle_alpha   90.00
_cell.angle_beta   90.00
_cell.angle_gamma   90.00
#
_symmetry.space_group_name_H-M   'P 1'
#
loop_
_entity.id
_entity.type
_entity.pdbx_description
1 polymer ?
#
loop_
_entity_poly.entity_id
_entity_poly.type
_entity_poly.pdbx_seq_one_letter_code
_entity_poly.pdbx_strand_id
1 'polypeptide(L)'
;MNKLLIKGGRVIDPANGVDGIGDVLIEGEKIKEIRIEGQRVKGSKGQRVKDSDTRTLGHSDTGLRTIDASGLLVCPGFIDMHTHLREPGYEYKETIRTGTMAAAAGGFTSIACMANTNPVNDNASVTRYILKKAMEEGAVNVLPIGAISKGLKGETLAEIGELKDSGCVAISDDGRPVANSGLMRLAMEYAKQFNLLVISHCEDTGLAGDGVMNEGFVSTKLGLKGIPDAAEDTIVAREIALTELTKGRLHIAHISTKGSVELVRNAKQRGLNITAEVAPHHFTLTEEAVIGYNTNAKMNPPLRTIQDVDAIKRGLKDGTIDAIATDHAPQTVDEKDVEFDKAANGIIGLETALPLCLRLVSDNVLTLSELISKLSANPAKLFGLDSKGTLKVGADADITIVDLNKEWIVDTKELKSKSRNTPFDGWKMKGKAVKTIVAGKVVYEG
;
A
#
# COMPACT_ATOMS: atom_id res chain seq x y z
N MET A 1 -16.92 -5.42 27.87
CA MET A 1 -16.15 -5.15 26.63
C MET A 1 -14.67 -5.16 26.98
N ASN A 2 -13.84 -5.77 26.15
CA ASN A 2 -12.40 -5.77 26.38
C ASN A 2 -11.87 -4.36 26.25
N LYS A 3 -11.07 -3.91 27.23
CA LYS A 3 -10.39 -2.62 27.19
C LYS A 3 -8.89 -2.85 27.00
N LEU A 4 -8.28 -2.05 26.13
CA LEU A 4 -6.85 -2.07 25.86
C LEU A 4 -6.32 -0.64 25.97
N LEU A 5 -5.30 -0.44 26.80
CA LEU A 5 -4.59 0.83 26.94
C LEU A 5 -3.19 0.70 26.31
N ILE A 6 -2.89 1.53 25.33
CA ILE A 6 -1.54 1.74 24.81
C ILE A 6 -0.97 2.96 25.51
N LYS A 7 0.12 2.80 26.27
CA LYS A 7 0.59 3.82 27.24
C LYS A 7 1.97 4.34 26.87
N GLY A 8 2.17 5.67 26.96
CA GLY A 8 3.47 6.33 26.96
C GLY A 8 4.20 6.35 25.62
N GLY A 9 3.52 6.04 24.50
CA GLY A 9 4.11 6.06 23.17
C GLY A 9 4.13 7.47 22.56
N ARG A 10 5.02 7.69 21.57
CA ARG A 10 4.87 8.85 20.68
C ARG A 10 3.72 8.59 19.70
N VAL A 11 2.61 9.28 19.91
CA VAL A 11 1.42 9.15 19.06
C VAL A 11 1.54 10.12 17.89
N ILE A 12 1.49 9.60 16.67
CA ILE A 12 1.42 10.40 15.43
C ILE A 12 0.13 10.05 14.69
N ASP A 13 -0.75 11.03 14.56
CA ASP A 13 -1.98 10.92 13.73
C ASP A 13 -2.05 12.11 12.77
N PRO A 14 -1.53 11.96 11.54
CA PRO A 14 -1.49 13.05 10.57
C PRO A 14 -2.87 13.60 10.22
N ALA A 15 -3.89 12.75 10.18
CA ALA A 15 -5.26 13.15 9.86
C ALA A 15 -5.85 14.17 10.84
N ASN A 16 -5.33 14.20 12.08
CA ASN A 16 -5.79 15.10 13.15
C ASN A 16 -4.69 16.07 13.64
N GLY A 17 -3.53 16.09 12.99
CA GLY A 17 -2.41 16.95 13.36
C GLY A 17 -1.83 16.63 14.76
N VAL A 18 -1.86 15.37 15.16
CA VAL A 18 -1.35 14.90 16.46
C VAL A 18 0.09 14.42 16.28
N ASP A 19 1.00 14.92 17.12
CA ASP A 19 2.36 14.40 17.31
C ASP A 19 2.81 14.73 18.75
N GLY A 20 2.92 13.73 19.59
CA GLY A 20 3.34 13.90 20.98
C GLY A 20 3.27 12.60 21.79
N ILE A 21 3.88 12.63 22.98
CA ILE A 21 3.80 11.49 23.91
C ILE A 21 2.40 11.40 24.48
N GLY A 22 1.86 10.19 24.55
CA GLY A 22 0.50 10.02 25.03
C GLY A 22 0.02 8.60 25.13
N ASP A 23 -1.26 8.49 25.46
CA ASP A 23 -1.97 7.23 25.66
C ASP A 23 -3.13 7.10 24.67
N VAL A 24 -3.41 5.88 24.22
CA VAL A 24 -4.58 5.54 23.41
C VAL A 24 -5.38 4.46 24.13
N LEU A 25 -6.64 4.77 24.46
CA LEU A 25 -7.57 3.82 25.06
C LEU A 25 -8.51 3.26 23.99
N ILE A 26 -8.60 1.96 23.93
CA ILE A 26 -9.47 1.18 23.06
C ILE A 26 -10.57 0.52 23.91
N GLU A 27 -11.81 0.57 23.45
CA GLU A 27 -12.94 -0.15 24.04
C GLU A 27 -13.67 -0.95 22.95
N GLY A 28 -13.59 -2.28 23.02
CA GLY A 28 -14.05 -3.15 21.93
C GLY A 28 -13.21 -2.96 20.68
N GLU A 29 -13.86 -2.59 19.57
CA GLU A 29 -13.23 -2.42 18.25
C GLU A 29 -12.92 -0.95 17.91
N LYS A 30 -13.13 -0.01 18.84
CA LYS A 30 -13.06 1.43 18.58
C LYS A 30 -12.10 2.16 19.50
N ILE A 31 -11.50 3.22 18.94
CA ILE A 31 -10.75 4.20 19.73
C ILE A 31 -11.73 4.93 20.65
N LYS A 32 -11.49 4.84 21.94
CA LYS A 32 -12.34 5.46 22.98
C LYS A 32 -11.82 6.83 23.40
N GLU A 33 -10.52 6.95 23.55
CA GLU A 33 -9.88 8.17 24.05
C GLU A 33 -8.43 8.24 23.59
N ILE A 34 -7.95 9.47 23.33
CA ILE A 34 -6.53 9.78 23.13
C ILE A 34 -6.18 10.90 24.08
N ARG A 35 -5.07 10.74 24.81
CA ARG A 35 -4.50 11.74 25.68
C ARG A 35 -3.07 12.03 25.23
N ILE A 36 -2.81 13.27 24.89
CA ILE A 36 -1.46 13.73 24.51
C ILE A 36 -0.99 14.73 25.57
N GLU A 37 0.22 14.55 26.04
CA GLU A 37 0.84 15.45 27.02
C GLU A 37 0.85 16.90 26.49
N GLY A 38 0.33 17.83 27.28
CA GLY A 38 0.28 19.25 26.92
C GLY A 38 -0.67 19.65 25.78
N GLN A 39 -1.38 18.72 25.14
CA GLN A 39 -2.30 19.01 24.02
C GLN A 39 -3.74 18.64 24.32
N ARG A 40 -4.68 19.41 23.74
CA ARG A 40 -6.12 19.09 23.74
C ARG A 40 -6.47 18.47 22.41
N VAL A 41 -6.73 17.16 22.36
CA VAL A 41 -7.16 16.48 21.14
C VAL A 41 -8.63 16.78 20.87
N LYS A 42 -8.99 17.22 19.64
CA LYS A 42 -10.40 17.46 19.23
C LYS A 42 -11.21 16.19 19.41
N GLY A 43 -12.32 16.29 20.16
CA GLY A 43 -13.24 15.17 20.40
C GLY A 43 -13.06 14.46 21.76
N SER A 44 -11.98 14.72 22.50
CA SER A 44 -11.84 14.22 23.88
C SER A 44 -12.67 15.06 24.84
N LYS A 45 -13.56 14.42 25.63
CA LYS A 45 -14.28 15.05 26.75
C LYS A 45 -13.36 15.14 27.98
N GLY A 46 -12.13 15.66 27.86
CA GLY A 46 -11.15 15.72 28.93
C GLY A 46 -10.74 17.16 29.26
N GLN A 47 -10.65 17.49 30.56
CA GLN A 47 -10.06 18.73 31.05
C GLN A 47 -8.56 18.78 30.70
N ARG A 48 -8.02 19.99 30.50
CA ARG A 48 -6.57 20.26 30.40
C ARG A 48 -5.85 19.58 31.58
N VAL A 49 -5.04 18.57 31.31
CA VAL A 49 -4.20 17.97 32.33
C VAL A 49 -3.10 19.00 32.65
N LYS A 50 -3.11 19.55 33.88
CA LYS A 50 -1.98 20.28 34.42
C LYS A 50 -0.88 19.26 34.72
N ASP A 51 0.39 19.62 34.53
CA ASP A 51 1.59 18.79 34.76
C ASP A 51 1.66 18.07 36.12
N SER A 52 0.71 18.32 37.03
CA SER A 52 0.63 17.73 38.36
C SER A 52 -0.45 16.62 38.50
N ASP A 53 -1.28 16.37 37.48
CA ASP A 53 -2.31 15.33 37.54
C ASP A 53 -1.93 14.07 36.75
N THR A 54 -0.89 13.39 37.22
CA THR A 54 -0.64 11.98 36.92
C THR A 54 -1.70 11.09 37.59
N ARG A 55 -2.99 11.31 37.30
CA ARG A 55 -3.99 10.30 37.58
C ARG A 55 -3.85 9.20 36.55
N THR A 56 -2.99 8.25 36.85
CA THR A 56 -3.05 6.88 36.32
C THR A 56 -4.51 6.49 36.29
N LEU A 57 -5.02 6.05 35.14
CA LEU A 57 -6.30 5.33 35.05
C LEU A 57 -6.22 4.24 36.12
N GLY A 58 -7.10 4.34 37.14
CA GLY A 58 -7.00 3.57 38.34
C GLY A 58 -6.92 2.06 38.09
N HIS A 59 -6.08 1.39 38.83
CA HIS A 59 -5.83 -0.06 38.83
C HIS A 59 -7.03 -0.91 39.28
N SER A 60 -8.26 -0.40 39.25
CA SER A 60 -9.44 -1.10 39.74
C SER A 60 -10.38 -1.66 38.64
N ASP A 61 -10.02 -1.51 37.34
CA ASP A 61 -10.86 -2.05 36.27
C ASP A 61 -10.38 -3.48 35.94
N THR A 62 -11.05 -4.49 36.50
CA THR A 62 -10.79 -5.92 36.29
C THR A 62 -11.07 -6.29 34.83
N GLY A 63 -10.15 -6.03 33.92
CA GLY A 63 -10.28 -6.31 32.48
C GLY A 63 -9.49 -5.39 31.55
N LEU A 64 -8.78 -4.41 32.09
CA LEU A 64 -7.89 -3.51 31.30
C LEU A 64 -6.56 -4.21 31.02
N ARG A 65 -6.31 -4.53 29.74
CA ARG A 65 -4.97 -4.92 29.27
C ARG A 65 -4.16 -3.64 28.97
N THR A 66 -2.88 -3.65 29.28
CA THR A 66 -1.99 -2.51 28.99
C THR A 66 -0.84 -2.96 28.12
N ILE A 67 -0.54 -2.17 27.10
CA ILE A 67 0.66 -2.27 26.27
C ILE A 67 1.52 -1.05 26.63
N ASP A 68 2.72 -1.29 27.15
CA ASP A 68 3.73 -0.23 27.29
C ASP A 68 4.33 0.07 25.93
N ALA A 69 4.15 1.30 25.46
CA ALA A 69 4.68 1.80 24.19
C ALA A 69 5.77 2.87 24.42
N SER A 70 6.34 2.95 25.62
CA SER A 70 7.41 3.90 25.95
C SER A 70 8.58 3.74 24.99
N GLY A 71 8.99 4.85 24.35
CA GLY A 71 10.05 4.86 23.34
C GLY A 71 9.62 4.34 21.94
N LEU A 72 8.37 3.90 21.79
CA LEU A 72 7.82 3.41 20.53
C LEU A 72 6.93 4.48 19.87
N LEU A 73 6.77 4.35 18.55
CA LEU A 73 5.80 5.12 17.79
C LEU A 73 4.45 4.38 17.78
N VAL A 74 3.38 5.11 18.02
CA VAL A 74 1.98 4.65 17.90
C VAL A 74 1.31 5.46 16.80
N CYS A 75 0.83 4.81 15.76
CA CYS A 75 0.20 5.49 14.62
C CYS A 75 -1.02 4.73 14.10
N PRO A 76 -1.87 5.36 13.27
CA PRO A 76 -2.93 4.64 12.57
C PRO A 76 -2.35 3.46 11.80
N GLY A 77 -3.05 2.36 11.79
CA GLY A 77 -2.67 1.18 11.03
C GLY A 77 -2.40 1.50 9.56
N PHE A 78 -1.35 0.94 9.00
CA PHE A 78 -1.01 1.16 7.60
C PHE A 78 -2.05 0.50 6.69
N ILE A 79 -2.26 1.12 5.53
CA ILE A 79 -3.19 0.65 4.49
C ILE A 79 -2.39 0.52 3.20
N ASP A 80 -2.32 -0.68 2.68
CA ASP A 80 -1.70 -0.94 1.39
C ASP A 80 -2.75 -0.92 0.28
N MET A 81 -2.56 -0.08 -0.71
CA MET A 81 -3.50 0.07 -1.82
C MET A 81 -3.30 -0.95 -2.94
N HIS A 82 -2.17 -1.71 -2.92
CA HIS A 82 -1.78 -2.54 -4.03
C HIS A 82 -1.08 -3.82 -3.59
N THR A 83 -1.80 -4.93 -3.57
CA THR A 83 -1.26 -6.26 -3.25
C THR A 83 -1.87 -7.35 -4.12
N HIS A 84 -1.13 -8.45 -4.29
CA HIS A 84 -1.58 -9.65 -4.99
C HIS A 84 -1.65 -10.82 -4.03
N LEU A 85 -2.84 -11.13 -3.50
CA LEU A 85 -3.03 -12.23 -2.55
C LEU A 85 -3.13 -13.60 -3.22
N ARG A 86 -3.17 -13.62 -4.55
CA ARG A 86 -3.13 -14.85 -5.37
C ARG A 86 -4.28 -15.83 -5.16
N GLU A 87 -5.12 -15.66 -4.17
CA GLU A 87 -6.29 -16.49 -3.89
C GLU A 87 -7.58 -15.74 -4.24
N PRO A 88 -8.47 -16.36 -5.05
CA PRO A 88 -8.46 -17.75 -5.52
C PRO A 88 -7.54 -18.03 -6.71
N GLY A 89 -7.11 -19.29 -6.82
CA GLY A 89 -6.57 -19.92 -8.03
C GLY A 89 -5.06 -19.99 -8.16
N TYR A 90 -4.31 -19.25 -7.34
CA TYR A 90 -2.83 -19.27 -7.32
C TYR A 90 -2.31 -19.43 -5.89
N GLU A 91 -3.01 -20.22 -5.06
CA GLU A 91 -2.70 -20.43 -3.66
C GLU A 91 -1.32 -21.07 -3.43
N TYR A 92 -0.74 -21.66 -4.47
CA TYR A 92 0.62 -22.17 -4.44
C TYR A 92 1.68 -21.04 -4.31
N LYS A 93 1.36 -19.80 -4.76
CA LYS A 93 2.21 -18.60 -4.62
C LYS A 93 1.97 -17.88 -3.29
N GLU A 94 0.71 -17.62 -2.97
CA GLU A 94 0.28 -16.92 -1.75
C GLU A 94 -1.17 -17.27 -1.44
N THR A 95 -1.59 -17.09 -0.18
CA THR A 95 -2.99 -17.21 0.22
C THR A 95 -3.43 -15.94 0.94
N ILE A 96 -4.72 -15.72 1.06
CA ILE A 96 -5.27 -14.62 1.87
C ILE A 96 -4.73 -14.72 3.31
N ARG A 97 -4.63 -15.92 3.86
CA ARG A 97 -4.07 -16.15 5.21
C ARG A 97 -2.62 -15.69 5.30
N THR A 98 -1.74 -16.18 4.43
CA THR A 98 -0.30 -15.90 4.53
C THR A 98 0.03 -14.47 4.14
N GLY A 99 -0.61 -13.91 3.11
CA GLY A 99 -0.46 -12.51 2.73
C GLY A 99 -0.95 -11.53 3.81
N THR A 100 -2.06 -11.85 4.48
CA THR A 100 -2.54 -11.02 5.61
C THR A 100 -1.65 -11.14 6.85
N MET A 101 -1.00 -12.29 7.08
CA MET A 101 0.02 -12.44 8.12
C MET A 101 1.28 -11.62 7.80
N ALA A 102 1.73 -11.60 6.53
CA ALA A 102 2.82 -10.75 6.08
C ALA A 102 2.47 -9.26 6.24
N ALA A 103 1.24 -8.87 5.91
CA ALA A 103 0.73 -7.52 6.13
C ALA A 103 0.78 -7.12 7.61
N ALA A 104 0.28 -7.98 8.49
CA ALA A 104 0.33 -7.74 9.93
C ALA A 104 1.78 -7.59 10.44
N ALA A 105 2.71 -8.42 9.96
CA ALA A 105 4.13 -8.33 10.31
C ALA A 105 4.79 -7.03 9.79
N GLY A 106 4.32 -6.50 8.66
CA GLY A 106 4.74 -5.21 8.10
C GLY A 106 4.09 -3.98 8.74
N GLY A 107 3.10 -4.17 9.63
CA GLY A 107 2.37 -3.08 10.28
C GLY A 107 1.11 -2.64 9.52
N PHE A 108 0.73 -3.33 8.46
CA PHE A 108 -0.49 -3.05 7.72
C PHE A 108 -1.69 -3.66 8.44
N THR A 109 -2.75 -2.87 8.60
CA THR A 109 -4.04 -3.29 9.19
C THR A 109 -5.11 -3.49 8.14
N SER A 110 -4.87 -2.99 6.93
CA SER A 110 -5.73 -3.17 5.77
C SER A 110 -4.89 -3.28 4.50
N ILE A 111 -5.27 -4.18 3.61
CA ILE A 111 -4.61 -4.35 2.31
C ILE A 111 -5.65 -4.50 1.21
N ALA A 112 -5.44 -3.82 0.09
CA ALA A 112 -6.27 -3.97 -1.09
C ALA A 112 -5.69 -5.04 -2.02
N CYS A 113 -6.52 -6.01 -2.42
CA CYS A 113 -6.08 -7.09 -3.29
C CYS A 113 -6.58 -6.89 -4.72
N MET A 114 -5.65 -6.96 -5.69
CA MET A 114 -5.91 -6.79 -7.11
C MET A 114 -6.77 -7.90 -7.70
N ALA A 115 -7.43 -7.60 -8.82
CA ALA A 115 -8.42 -8.46 -9.45
C ALA A 115 -7.85 -9.68 -10.18
N ASN A 116 -6.53 -9.77 -10.38
CA ASN A 116 -5.86 -10.77 -11.21
C ASN A 116 -5.71 -12.15 -10.53
N THR A 117 -6.81 -12.63 -10.00
CA THR A 117 -7.00 -14.00 -9.46
C THR A 117 -7.50 -14.97 -10.54
N ASN A 118 -7.71 -16.22 -10.20
CA ASN A 118 -8.30 -17.23 -11.09
C ASN A 118 -9.38 -18.05 -10.36
N PRO A 119 -10.68 -17.80 -10.63
CA PRO A 119 -11.19 -16.84 -11.61
C PRO A 119 -10.86 -15.38 -11.25
N VAL A 120 -10.83 -14.52 -12.28
CA VAL A 120 -10.65 -13.06 -12.11
C VAL A 120 -11.77 -12.49 -11.25
N ASN A 121 -11.45 -11.51 -10.39
CA ASN A 121 -12.44 -10.80 -9.60
C ASN A 121 -13.22 -9.77 -10.45
N ASP A 122 -13.97 -10.27 -11.43
CA ASP A 122 -14.79 -9.48 -12.36
C ASP A 122 -16.31 -9.59 -12.11
N ASN A 123 -16.71 -10.25 -11.02
CA ASN A 123 -18.10 -10.47 -10.64
C ASN A 123 -18.28 -10.60 -9.14
N ALA A 124 -19.51 -10.40 -8.66
CA ALA A 124 -19.87 -10.42 -7.26
C ALA A 124 -19.53 -11.74 -6.53
N SER A 125 -19.54 -12.88 -7.21
CA SER A 125 -19.31 -14.18 -6.57
C SER A 125 -17.84 -14.31 -6.11
N VAL A 126 -16.90 -13.88 -6.95
CA VAL A 126 -15.47 -13.90 -6.60
C VAL A 126 -15.18 -12.89 -5.49
N THR A 127 -15.75 -11.68 -5.56
CA THR A 127 -15.61 -10.68 -4.49
C THR A 127 -16.08 -11.22 -3.15
N ARG A 128 -17.28 -11.84 -3.12
CA ARG A 128 -17.82 -12.44 -1.88
C ARG A 128 -16.98 -13.61 -1.37
N TYR A 129 -16.41 -14.41 -2.26
CA TYR A 129 -15.47 -15.47 -1.87
C TYR A 129 -14.25 -14.88 -1.16
N ILE A 130 -13.59 -13.85 -1.74
CA ILE A 130 -12.43 -13.18 -1.16
C ILE A 130 -12.77 -12.62 0.22
N LEU A 131 -13.90 -11.90 0.35
CA LEU A 131 -14.33 -11.32 1.63
C LEU A 131 -14.63 -12.38 2.68
N LYS A 132 -15.32 -13.47 2.30
CA LYS A 132 -15.60 -14.58 3.21
C LYS A 132 -14.31 -15.24 3.70
N LYS A 133 -13.38 -15.52 2.78
CA LYS A 133 -12.10 -16.12 3.10
C LYS A 133 -11.28 -15.22 4.03
N ALA A 134 -11.24 -13.91 3.74
CA ALA A 134 -10.58 -12.93 4.59
C ALA A 134 -11.18 -12.85 6.01
N MET A 135 -12.50 -12.96 6.13
CA MET A 135 -13.19 -12.98 7.43
C MET A 135 -12.86 -14.24 8.23
N GLU A 136 -12.72 -15.39 7.56
CA GLU A 136 -12.46 -16.70 8.20
C GLU A 136 -10.99 -16.88 8.58
N GLU A 137 -10.05 -16.44 7.76
CA GLU A 137 -8.62 -16.77 7.87
C GLU A 137 -7.68 -15.56 7.90
N GLY A 138 -8.17 -14.36 7.56
CA GLY A 138 -7.34 -13.15 7.46
C GLY A 138 -6.92 -12.60 8.81
N ALA A 139 -5.67 -12.18 8.91
CA ALA A 139 -5.14 -11.47 10.07
C ALA A 139 -5.49 -9.97 10.06
N VAL A 140 -5.64 -9.37 8.87
CA VAL A 140 -5.94 -7.96 8.66
C VAL A 140 -7.14 -7.77 7.73
N ASN A 141 -7.65 -6.53 7.62
CA ASN A 141 -8.75 -6.22 6.72
C ASN A 141 -8.31 -6.40 5.26
N VAL A 142 -9.10 -7.10 4.45
CA VAL A 142 -8.90 -7.25 3.01
C VAL A 142 -9.94 -6.44 2.27
N LEU A 143 -9.49 -5.60 1.34
CA LEU A 143 -10.29 -4.69 0.55
C LEU A 143 -10.22 -5.14 -0.92
N PRO A 144 -11.20 -5.87 -1.45
CA PRO A 144 -11.14 -6.35 -2.83
C PRO A 144 -11.18 -5.20 -3.84
N ILE A 145 -10.35 -5.29 -4.87
CA ILE A 145 -10.42 -4.48 -6.07
C ILE A 145 -11.05 -5.34 -7.17
N GLY A 146 -12.07 -4.81 -7.84
CA GLY A 146 -12.71 -5.50 -8.96
C GLY A 146 -12.02 -5.23 -10.29
N ALA A 147 -12.22 -6.09 -11.29
CA ALA A 147 -11.70 -5.85 -12.62
C ALA A 147 -12.45 -4.70 -13.33
N ILE A 148 -11.76 -3.96 -14.20
CA ILE A 148 -12.37 -3.02 -15.14
C ILE A 148 -13.09 -3.80 -16.25
N SER A 149 -12.41 -4.82 -16.79
CA SER A 149 -12.92 -5.60 -17.91
C SER A 149 -13.12 -7.08 -17.56
N LYS A 150 -14.08 -7.74 -18.19
CA LYS A 150 -14.35 -9.18 -18.01
C LYS A 150 -13.11 -9.99 -18.36
N GLY A 151 -12.66 -10.81 -17.40
CA GLY A 151 -11.48 -11.65 -17.54
C GLY A 151 -10.17 -10.91 -17.73
N LEU A 152 -10.10 -9.60 -17.43
CA LEU A 152 -8.95 -8.70 -17.69
C LEU A 152 -8.54 -8.72 -19.17
N LYS A 153 -9.52 -8.76 -20.10
CA LYS A 153 -9.25 -8.84 -21.54
C LYS A 153 -9.22 -7.49 -22.25
N GLY A 154 -9.65 -6.39 -21.57
CA GLY A 154 -9.74 -5.07 -22.18
C GLY A 154 -10.78 -4.94 -23.31
N GLU A 155 -11.74 -5.85 -23.40
CA GLU A 155 -12.73 -5.93 -24.50
C GLU A 155 -14.13 -5.45 -24.10
N THR A 156 -14.61 -5.86 -22.92
CA THR A 156 -15.94 -5.54 -22.38
C THR A 156 -15.84 -5.21 -20.92
N LEU A 157 -16.63 -4.23 -20.44
CA LEU A 157 -16.66 -3.86 -19.03
C LEU A 157 -17.14 -5.03 -18.16
N ALA A 158 -16.57 -5.14 -16.97
CA ALA A 158 -17.12 -5.93 -15.88
C ALA A 158 -18.38 -5.26 -15.32
N GLU A 159 -19.10 -5.97 -14.46
CA GLU A 159 -20.31 -5.45 -13.82
C GLU A 159 -19.96 -4.55 -12.62
N ILE A 160 -19.40 -3.36 -12.92
CA ILE A 160 -18.81 -2.43 -11.94
C ILE A 160 -19.76 -2.10 -10.79
N GLY A 161 -21.08 -1.94 -11.07
CA GLY A 161 -22.10 -1.71 -10.06
C GLY A 161 -22.22 -2.88 -9.08
N GLU A 162 -22.28 -4.12 -9.58
CA GLU A 162 -22.33 -5.33 -8.75
C GLU A 162 -21.04 -5.52 -7.94
N LEU A 163 -19.88 -5.22 -8.53
CA LEU A 163 -18.60 -5.25 -7.82
C LEU A 163 -18.60 -4.27 -6.66
N LYS A 164 -19.09 -3.05 -6.86
CA LYS A 164 -19.25 -2.06 -5.78
C LYS A 164 -20.19 -2.56 -4.68
N ASP A 165 -21.36 -3.05 -5.05
CA ASP A 165 -22.38 -3.53 -4.10
C ASP A 165 -21.90 -4.77 -3.33
N SER A 166 -21.02 -5.58 -3.91
CA SER A 166 -20.40 -6.73 -3.25
C SER A 166 -19.22 -6.38 -2.35
N GLY A 167 -18.75 -5.12 -2.33
CA GLY A 167 -17.75 -4.64 -1.41
C GLY A 167 -16.40 -4.25 -2.02
N CYS A 168 -16.26 -4.18 -3.35
CA CYS A 168 -15.07 -3.65 -3.97
C CYS A 168 -14.88 -2.16 -3.65
N VAL A 169 -13.65 -1.76 -3.32
CA VAL A 169 -13.28 -0.37 -2.97
C VAL A 169 -12.80 0.44 -4.16
N ALA A 170 -12.34 -0.25 -5.22
CA ALA A 170 -11.84 0.32 -6.47
C ALA A 170 -11.97 -0.68 -7.60
N ILE A 171 -11.62 -0.29 -8.83
CA ILE A 171 -11.50 -1.17 -9.99
C ILE A 171 -10.15 -1.00 -10.68
N SER A 172 -9.60 -2.12 -11.18
CA SER A 172 -8.30 -2.17 -11.88
C SER A 172 -8.17 -3.40 -12.76
N ASP A 173 -7.56 -3.23 -13.94
CA ASP A 173 -7.04 -4.34 -14.75
C ASP A 173 -5.52 -4.44 -14.56
N ASP A 174 -5.07 -4.43 -13.32
CA ASP A 174 -3.65 -4.47 -12.99
C ASP A 174 -2.93 -5.70 -13.58
N GLY A 175 -1.72 -5.46 -14.12
CA GLY A 175 -0.92 -6.44 -14.83
C GLY A 175 -1.41 -6.75 -16.27
N ARG A 176 -2.58 -6.21 -16.68
CA ARG A 176 -3.14 -6.31 -18.03
C ARG A 176 -3.84 -5.01 -18.42
N PRO A 177 -3.07 -3.97 -18.79
CA PRO A 177 -3.62 -2.63 -18.98
C PRO A 177 -4.71 -2.57 -20.04
N VAL A 178 -5.74 -1.76 -19.80
CA VAL A 178 -6.82 -1.55 -20.78
C VAL A 178 -6.27 -0.71 -21.95
N ALA A 179 -5.90 -1.36 -23.04
CA ALA A 179 -5.37 -0.68 -24.23
C ALA A 179 -6.42 0.16 -24.95
N ASN A 180 -7.70 -0.23 -24.92
CA ASN A 180 -8.79 0.46 -25.60
C ASN A 180 -9.22 1.72 -24.83
N SER A 181 -8.88 2.91 -25.35
CA SER A 181 -9.23 4.20 -24.75
C SER A 181 -10.74 4.42 -24.63
N GLY A 182 -11.55 3.89 -25.56
CA GLY A 182 -13.01 3.96 -25.51
C GLY A 182 -13.57 3.16 -24.34
N LEU A 183 -13.06 1.95 -24.10
CA LEU A 183 -13.43 1.12 -22.96
C LEU A 183 -13.03 1.78 -21.64
N MET A 184 -11.80 2.32 -21.56
CA MET A 184 -11.33 3.01 -20.37
C MET A 184 -12.16 4.26 -20.04
N ARG A 185 -12.54 5.03 -21.07
CA ARG A 185 -13.47 6.15 -20.92
C ARG A 185 -14.81 5.69 -20.32
N LEU A 186 -15.42 4.64 -20.87
CA LEU A 186 -16.68 4.10 -20.35
C LEU A 186 -16.54 3.59 -18.90
N ALA A 187 -15.40 2.96 -18.57
CA ALA A 187 -15.10 2.53 -17.20
C ALA A 187 -15.09 3.72 -16.23
N MET A 188 -14.40 4.81 -16.59
CA MET A 188 -14.32 6.02 -15.76
C MET A 188 -15.69 6.71 -15.60
N GLU A 189 -16.49 6.79 -16.68
CA GLU A 189 -17.84 7.38 -16.65
C GLU A 189 -18.77 6.54 -15.75
N TYR A 190 -18.68 5.21 -15.84
CA TYR A 190 -19.51 4.31 -15.02
C TYR A 190 -19.07 4.26 -13.57
N ALA A 191 -17.77 4.13 -13.29
CA ALA A 191 -17.21 4.13 -11.95
C ALA A 191 -17.54 5.44 -11.18
N LYS A 192 -17.60 6.58 -11.89
CA LYS A 192 -17.96 7.87 -11.31
C LYS A 192 -19.33 7.88 -10.65
N GLN A 193 -20.32 7.12 -11.17
CA GLN A 193 -21.67 7.04 -10.60
C GLN A 193 -21.67 6.42 -9.19
N PHE A 194 -20.68 5.58 -8.89
CA PHE A 194 -20.49 4.91 -7.62
C PHE A 194 -19.40 5.54 -6.75
N ASN A 195 -18.83 6.66 -7.19
CA ASN A 195 -17.65 7.29 -6.57
C ASN A 195 -16.46 6.31 -6.41
N LEU A 196 -16.35 5.30 -7.27
CA LEU A 196 -15.26 4.34 -7.29
C LEU A 196 -13.97 4.96 -7.87
N LEU A 197 -12.84 4.59 -7.28
CA LEU A 197 -11.53 4.90 -7.81
C LEU A 197 -11.19 3.94 -8.96
N VAL A 198 -10.73 4.48 -10.07
CA VAL A 198 -10.15 3.69 -11.18
C VAL A 198 -8.65 3.69 -11.01
N ILE A 199 -8.06 2.52 -10.83
CA ILE A 199 -6.61 2.34 -10.66
C ILE A 199 -6.06 1.82 -12.00
N SER A 200 -5.08 2.52 -12.57
CA SER A 200 -4.50 2.17 -13.86
C SER A 200 -3.04 1.72 -13.72
N HIS A 201 -2.78 0.48 -14.12
CA HIS A 201 -1.44 0.02 -14.47
C HIS A 201 -1.09 0.61 -15.84
N CYS A 202 -0.22 1.62 -15.86
CA CYS A 202 0.05 2.40 -17.04
C CYS A 202 1.19 1.76 -17.86
N GLU A 203 0.83 0.96 -18.85
CA GLU A 203 1.79 0.35 -19.76
C GLU A 203 1.21 0.28 -21.17
N ASP A 204 1.93 0.83 -22.14
CA ASP A 204 1.69 0.57 -23.55
C ASP A 204 2.37 -0.75 -23.95
N THR A 205 1.58 -1.79 -24.10
CA THR A 205 2.08 -3.14 -24.43
C THR A 205 2.74 -3.21 -25.80
N GLY A 206 2.42 -2.31 -26.72
CA GLY A 206 3.07 -2.20 -28.02
C GLY A 206 4.49 -1.65 -27.91
N LEU A 207 4.72 -0.67 -27.02
CA LEU A 207 6.04 -0.13 -26.73
C LEU A 207 6.85 -1.03 -25.80
N ALA A 208 6.22 -1.65 -24.81
CA ALA A 208 6.88 -2.59 -23.91
C ALA A 208 7.34 -3.85 -24.64
N GLY A 209 6.54 -4.36 -25.60
CA GLY A 209 6.85 -5.53 -26.39
C GLY A 209 7.15 -6.75 -25.53
N ASP A 210 8.28 -7.38 -25.78
CA ASP A 210 8.84 -8.47 -25.00
C ASP A 210 10.03 -8.03 -24.10
N GLY A 211 10.03 -6.74 -23.71
CA GLY A 211 10.99 -6.17 -22.78
C GLY A 211 10.89 -6.81 -21.37
N VAL A 212 12.02 -6.92 -20.70
CA VAL A 212 12.11 -7.62 -19.41
C VAL A 212 12.78 -6.81 -18.31
N MET A 213 13.29 -5.62 -18.64
CA MET A 213 13.89 -4.66 -17.72
C MET A 213 13.82 -3.25 -18.31
N ASN A 214 14.33 -2.25 -17.63
CA ASN A 214 14.41 -0.89 -18.16
C ASN A 214 15.26 -0.84 -19.43
N GLU A 215 14.79 -0.09 -20.45
CA GLU A 215 15.59 0.19 -21.65
C GLU A 215 16.67 1.22 -21.34
N GLY A 216 17.94 0.85 -21.60
CA GLY A 216 19.05 1.75 -21.34
C GLY A 216 20.42 1.09 -21.45
N PHE A 217 21.38 1.69 -20.76
CA PHE A 217 22.76 1.19 -20.78
C PHE A 217 22.89 -0.21 -20.19
N VAL A 218 22.19 -0.49 -19.08
CA VAL A 218 22.29 -1.78 -18.38
C VAL A 218 21.68 -2.89 -19.21
N SER A 219 20.49 -2.68 -19.82
CA SER A 219 19.86 -3.68 -20.68
C SER A 219 20.72 -4.01 -21.91
N THR A 220 21.29 -2.99 -22.56
CA THR A 220 22.22 -3.17 -23.66
C THR A 220 23.45 -3.97 -23.25
N LYS A 221 24.04 -3.66 -22.08
CA LYS A 221 25.22 -4.36 -21.54
C LYS A 221 24.93 -5.83 -21.23
N LEU A 222 23.73 -6.14 -20.75
CA LEU A 222 23.30 -7.48 -20.39
C LEU A 222 22.74 -8.27 -21.60
N GLY A 223 22.51 -7.61 -22.73
CA GLY A 223 21.88 -8.23 -23.89
C GLY A 223 20.40 -8.57 -23.67
N LEU A 224 19.73 -7.86 -22.76
CA LEU A 224 18.31 -8.02 -22.44
C LEU A 224 17.47 -6.99 -23.18
N LYS A 225 16.25 -7.37 -23.57
CA LYS A 225 15.30 -6.44 -24.18
C LYS A 225 14.78 -5.46 -23.13
N GLY A 226 14.76 -4.17 -23.51
CA GLY A 226 14.34 -3.10 -22.63
C GLY A 226 12.87 -2.73 -22.79
N ILE A 227 12.29 -2.15 -21.75
CA ILE A 227 10.99 -1.48 -21.72
C ILE A 227 11.28 0.01 -21.61
N PRO A 228 10.99 0.82 -22.65
CA PRO A 228 11.25 2.25 -22.62
C PRO A 228 10.32 2.97 -21.62
N ASP A 229 10.77 4.10 -21.07
CA ASP A 229 9.97 4.96 -20.20
C ASP A 229 8.66 5.40 -20.89
N ALA A 230 8.73 5.59 -22.21
CA ALA A 230 7.58 5.95 -23.03
C ALA A 230 6.41 4.93 -22.94
N ALA A 231 6.69 3.67 -22.59
CA ALA A 231 5.63 2.68 -22.39
C ALA A 231 4.70 3.06 -21.24
N GLU A 232 5.24 3.65 -20.16
CA GLU A 232 4.45 4.17 -19.03
C GLU A 232 3.91 5.57 -19.34
N ASP A 233 4.76 6.49 -19.79
CA ASP A 233 4.44 7.90 -19.98
C ASP A 233 3.28 8.14 -20.94
N THR A 234 3.21 7.39 -22.05
CA THR A 234 2.13 7.53 -23.05
C THR A 234 0.77 7.13 -22.47
N ILE A 235 0.72 6.09 -21.66
CA ILE A 235 -0.53 5.68 -21.03
C ILE A 235 -0.91 6.65 -19.91
N VAL A 236 0.02 7.11 -19.10
CA VAL A 236 -0.26 8.17 -18.09
C VAL A 236 -0.83 9.41 -18.77
N ALA A 237 -0.26 9.87 -19.88
CA ALA A 237 -0.79 11.02 -20.64
C ALA A 237 -2.20 10.75 -21.18
N ARG A 238 -2.48 9.55 -21.70
CA ARG A 238 -3.82 9.15 -22.14
C ARG A 238 -4.83 9.18 -21.00
N GLU A 239 -4.47 8.60 -19.87
CA GLU A 239 -5.35 8.52 -18.70
C GLU A 239 -5.66 9.91 -18.13
N ILE A 240 -4.71 10.83 -18.14
CA ILE A 240 -4.91 12.24 -17.77
C ILE A 240 -5.95 12.90 -18.69
N ALA A 241 -5.83 12.71 -20.01
CA ALA A 241 -6.78 13.23 -20.97
C ALA A 241 -8.20 12.68 -20.77
N LEU A 242 -8.31 11.36 -20.46
CA LEU A 242 -9.60 10.74 -20.15
C LEU A 242 -10.18 11.23 -18.83
N THR A 243 -9.34 11.47 -17.81
CA THR A 243 -9.76 12.07 -16.53
C THR A 243 -10.30 13.48 -16.74
N GLU A 244 -9.64 14.28 -17.57
CA GLU A 244 -10.11 15.62 -17.91
C GLU A 244 -11.46 15.59 -18.64
N LEU A 245 -11.67 14.65 -19.55
CA LEU A 245 -12.92 14.46 -20.29
C LEU A 245 -14.06 14.00 -19.38
N THR A 246 -13.84 12.95 -18.60
CA THR A 246 -14.90 12.27 -17.83
C THR A 246 -15.17 12.91 -16.48
N LYS A 247 -14.20 13.66 -15.93
CA LYS A 247 -14.18 14.13 -14.54
C LYS A 247 -14.28 12.97 -13.53
N GLY A 248 -13.81 11.79 -13.92
CA GLY A 248 -13.70 10.60 -13.06
C GLY A 248 -12.58 10.73 -12.03
N ARG A 249 -12.45 9.73 -11.16
CA ARG A 249 -11.37 9.60 -10.18
C ARG A 249 -10.34 8.61 -10.71
N LEU A 250 -9.13 9.07 -10.95
CA LEU A 250 -8.03 8.24 -11.45
C LEU A 250 -6.92 8.11 -10.42
N HIS A 251 -6.36 6.92 -10.32
CA HIS A 251 -5.16 6.64 -9.55
C HIS A 251 -4.13 5.92 -10.44
N ILE A 252 -2.95 6.49 -10.56
CA ILE A 252 -1.84 5.87 -11.28
C ILE A 252 -1.13 4.91 -10.31
N ALA A 253 -1.17 3.62 -10.63
CA ALA A 253 -0.50 2.59 -9.85
C ALA A 253 1.03 2.67 -10.03
N HIS A 254 1.79 2.29 -9.01
CA HIS A 254 3.25 2.06 -8.98
C HIS A 254 4.08 2.87 -9.99
N ILE A 255 3.88 4.21 -10.01
CA ILE A 255 4.60 5.12 -10.92
C ILE A 255 6.11 4.92 -10.85
N SER A 256 6.79 4.79 -12.00
CA SER A 256 8.19 4.44 -12.04
C SER A 256 9.08 5.44 -12.77
N THR A 257 8.55 6.25 -13.69
CA THR A 257 9.34 7.13 -14.55
C THR A 257 9.30 8.59 -14.14
N LYS A 258 10.36 9.33 -14.45
CA LYS A 258 10.41 10.79 -14.30
C LYS A 258 9.34 11.47 -15.15
N GLY A 259 9.10 10.99 -16.37
CA GLY A 259 8.09 11.56 -17.27
C GLY A 259 6.70 11.47 -16.69
N SER A 260 6.32 10.33 -16.17
CA SER A 260 5.02 10.10 -15.52
C SER A 260 4.84 10.97 -14.27
N VAL A 261 5.88 11.12 -13.43
CA VAL A 261 5.82 12.04 -12.27
C VAL A 261 5.55 13.49 -12.72
N GLU A 262 6.20 13.96 -13.78
CA GLU A 262 5.98 15.31 -14.33
C GLU A 262 4.57 15.48 -14.90
N LEU A 263 4.06 14.47 -15.61
CA LEU A 263 2.69 14.45 -16.15
C LEU A 263 1.64 14.55 -15.04
N VAL A 264 1.78 13.73 -13.99
CA VAL A 264 0.86 13.76 -12.83
C VAL A 264 0.93 15.09 -12.11
N ARG A 265 2.14 15.65 -11.90
CA ARG A 265 2.32 16.97 -11.28
C ARG A 265 1.56 18.06 -12.03
N ASN A 266 1.73 18.11 -13.34
CA ASN A 266 1.06 19.08 -14.20
C ASN A 266 -0.47 18.89 -14.20
N ALA A 267 -0.95 17.66 -14.19
CA ALA A 267 -2.38 17.36 -14.12
C ALA A 267 -3.00 17.83 -12.79
N LYS A 268 -2.31 17.59 -11.67
CA LYS A 268 -2.75 18.10 -10.35
C LYS A 268 -2.77 19.62 -10.27
N GLN A 269 -1.77 20.32 -10.83
CA GLN A 269 -1.75 21.80 -10.91
C GLN A 269 -2.93 22.34 -11.70
N ARG A 270 -3.43 21.62 -12.69
CA ARG A 270 -4.65 21.93 -13.45
C ARG A 270 -5.95 21.59 -12.69
N GLY A 271 -5.86 21.04 -11.48
CA GLY A 271 -7.01 20.67 -10.65
C GLY A 271 -7.72 19.39 -11.07
N LEU A 272 -7.07 18.51 -11.83
CA LEU A 272 -7.65 17.22 -12.20
C LEU A 272 -7.72 16.27 -11.01
N ASN A 273 -8.73 15.41 -10.98
CA ASN A 273 -8.92 14.42 -9.92
C ASN A 273 -8.06 13.19 -10.18
N ILE A 274 -6.76 13.38 -10.08
CA ILE A 274 -5.73 12.36 -10.29
C ILE A 274 -4.86 12.22 -9.06
N THR A 275 -4.52 10.99 -8.74
CA THR A 275 -3.60 10.62 -7.67
C THR A 275 -2.62 9.55 -8.16
N ALA A 276 -1.55 9.32 -7.43
CA ALA A 276 -0.56 8.30 -7.78
C ALA A 276 0.01 7.63 -6.52
N GLU A 277 0.44 6.39 -6.69
CA GLU A 277 1.21 5.65 -5.69
C GLU A 277 2.56 5.21 -6.27
N VAL A 278 3.48 4.85 -5.37
CA VAL A 278 4.79 4.32 -5.72
C VAL A 278 5.14 3.14 -4.83
N ALA A 279 5.81 2.14 -5.40
CA ALA A 279 6.29 1.01 -4.62
C ALA A 279 7.67 1.28 -4.00
N PRO A 280 7.95 0.73 -2.79
CA PRO A 280 9.22 0.96 -2.08
C PRO A 280 10.47 0.62 -2.88
N HIS A 281 10.40 -0.40 -3.72
CA HIS A 281 11.53 -0.80 -4.58
C HIS A 281 11.84 0.25 -5.67
N HIS A 282 10.86 1.03 -6.17
CA HIS A 282 11.06 2.06 -7.18
C HIS A 282 11.75 3.34 -6.66
N PHE A 283 11.76 3.60 -5.36
CA PHE A 283 12.57 4.69 -4.79
C PHE A 283 13.82 4.22 -4.04
N THR A 284 14.05 2.89 -3.99
CA THR A 284 15.18 2.29 -3.27
C THR A 284 16.23 1.71 -4.20
N LEU A 285 15.80 1.08 -5.30
CA LEU A 285 16.65 0.36 -6.25
C LEU A 285 16.65 1.05 -7.60
N THR A 286 17.73 0.80 -8.36
CA THR A 286 17.85 1.17 -9.77
C THR A 286 17.93 -0.09 -10.65
N GLU A 287 17.90 0.08 -11.96
CA GLU A 287 18.12 -0.98 -12.96
C GLU A 287 19.41 -1.78 -12.71
N GLU A 288 20.38 -1.21 -11.98
CA GLU A 288 21.62 -1.88 -11.63
C GLU A 288 21.40 -3.11 -10.73
N ALA A 289 20.27 -3.19 -10.01
CA ALA A 289 19.93 -4.36 -9.21
C ALA A 289 19.73 -5.63 -10.04
N VAL A 290 19.55 -5.49 -11.36
CA VAL A 290 19.44 -6.59 -12.31
C VAL A 290 20.81 -7.17 -12.70
N ILE A 291 21.91 -6.45 -12.46
CA ILE A 291 23.26 -6.92 -12.81
C ILE A 291 23.52 -8.29 -12.17
N GLY A 292 24.04 -9.23 -12.97
CA GLY A 292 24.16 -10.63 -12.58
C GLY A 292 22.89 -11.46 -12.84
N TYR A 293 21.94 -10.90 -13.58
CA TYR A 293 20.67 -11.55 -13.93
C TYR A 293 19.83 -11.91 -12.69
N ASN A 294 19.83 -11.02 -11.68
CA ASN A 294 19.09 -11.22 -10.45
C ASN A 294 17.57 -11.19 -10.72
N THR A 295 16.98 -12.38 -10.83
CA THR A 295 15.53 -12.52 -11.09
C THR A 295 14.66 -11.98 -9.98
N ASN A 296 15.15 -11.91 -8.73
CA ASN A 296 14.42 -11.29 -7.61
C ASN A 296 14.30 -9.76 -7.75
N ALA A 297 15.08 -9.13 -8.66
CA ALA A 297 14.96 -7.72 -9.03
C ALA A 297 14.12 -7.52 -10.31
N LYS A 298 13.55 -8.60 -10.89
CA LYS A 298 12.66 -8.51 -12.06
C LYS A 298 11.25 -8.20 -11.62
N MET A 299 10.71 -7.06 -12.10
CA MET A 299 9.34 -6.65 -11.88
C MET A 299 8.80 -5.74 -12.98
N ASN A 300 7.51 -5.43 -12.94
CA ASN A 300 6.84 -4.56 -13.89
C ASN A 300 5.88 -3.60 -13.16
N PRO A 301 6.06 -2.26 -13.28
CA PRO A 301 7.09 -1.58 -14.08
C PRO A 301 8.50 -1.93 -13.65
N PRO A 302 9.50 -1.90 -14.57
CA PRO A 302 10.86 -2.27 -14.23
C PRO A 302 11.54 -1.25 -13.31
N LEU A 303 12.55 -1.68 -12.58
CA LEU A 303 13.43 -0.77 -11.85
C LEU A 303 14.12 0.15 -12.86
N ARG A 304 14.03 1.46 -12.66
CA ARG A 304 14.47 2.50 -13.57
C ARG A 304 15.85 3.06 -13.21
N THR A 305 16.21 4.17 -13.84
CA THR A 305 17.47 4.86 -13.61
C THR A 305 17.49 5.65 -12.30
N ILE A 306 18.67 6.10 -11.87
CA ILE A 306 18.79 6.98 -10.70
C ILE A 306 18.04 8.30 -10.88
N GLN A 307 17.92 8.82 -12.10
CA GLN A 307 17.19 10.04 -12.42
C GLN A 307 15.69 9.86 -12.15
N ASP A 308 15.15 8.67 -12.40
CA ASP A 308 13.76 8.32 -12.12
C ASP A 308 13.53 8.18 -10.61
N VAL A 309 14.43 7.48 -9.91
CA VAL A 309 14.41 7.37 -8.43
C VAL A 309 14.40 8.77 -7.79
N ASP A 310 15.24 9.69 -8.28
CA ASP A 310 15.29 11.07 -7.77
C ASP A 310 14.00 11.85 -8.08
N ALA A 311 13.40 11.63 -9.24
CA ALA A 311 12.12 12.24 -9.60
C ALA A 311 10.98 11.73 -8.72
N ILE A 312 10.93 10.44 -8.44
CA ILE A 312 9.99 9.81 -7.51
C ILE A 312 10.14 10.41 -6.10
N LYS A 313 11.37 10.49 -5.58
CA LYS A 313 11.62 11.11 -4.26
C LYS A 313 11.15 12.56 -4.20
N ARG A 314 11.39 13.35 -5.27
CA ARG A 314 10.83 14.71 -5.37
C ARG A 314 9.30 14.70 -5.41
N GLY A 315 8.69 13.78 -6.17
CA GLY A 315 7.24 13.64 -6.25
C GLY A 315 6.60 13.23 -4.92
N LEU A 316 7.27 12.41 -4.12
CA LEU A 316 6.86 12.10 -2.74
C LEU A 316 6.91 13.34 -1.85
N LYS A 317 7.99 14.14 -1.96
CA LYS A 317 8.22 15.34 -1.15
C LYS A 317 7.22 16.46 -1.45
N ASP A 318 6.93 16.72 -2.72
CA ASP A 318 6.07 17.83 -3.15
C ASP A 318 4.57 17.48 -3.19
N GLY A 319 4.20 16.22 -2.86
CA GLY A 319 2.81 15.76 -2.83
C GLY A 319 2.26 15.36 -4.21
N THR A 320 3.09 15.29 -5.24
CA THR A 320 2.70 14.72 -6.55
C THR A 320 2.29 13.27 -6.41
N ILE A 321 3.05 12.49 -5.61
CA ILE A 321 2.74 11.09 -5.28
C ILE A 321 2.03 11.06 -3.92
N ASP A 322 0.81 10.52 -3.89
CA ASP A 322 -0.10 10.58 -2.75
C ASP A 322 0.14 9.49 -1.72
N ALA A 323 0.41 8.27 -2.18
CA ALA A 323 0.50 7.07 -1.35
C ALA A 323 1.77 6.27 -1.65
N ILE A 324 2.14 5.44 -0.69
CA ILE A 324 3.13 4.37 -0.88
C ILE A 324 2.37 3.05 -0.74
N ALA A 325 2.44 2.21 -1.77
CA ALA A 325 1.84 0.88 -1.81
C ALA A 325 2.90 -0.13 -2.21
N THR A 326 2.81 -1.37 -1.73
CA THR A 326 3.94 -2.29 -1.84
C THR A 326 4.08 -2.95 -3.19
N ASP A 327 3.00 -3.07 -3.95
CA ASP A 327 2.92 -4.00 -5.07
C ASP A 327 3.45 -5.39 -4.67
N HIS A 328 2.99 -5.86 -3.50
CA HIS A 328 3.36 -7.18 -3.01
C HIS A 328 2.91 -8.24 -4.00
N ALA A 329 3.87 -8.78 -4.76
CA ALA A 329 3.63 -9.67 -5.89
C ALA A 329 4.37 -11.02 -5.72
N PRO A 330 3.79 -11.94 -4.94
CA PRO A 330 4.38 -13.25 -4.65
C PRO A 330 4.54 -14.11 -5.90
N GLN A 331 5.71 -14.76 -6.01
CA GLN A 331 6.03 -15.74 -7.04
C GLN A 331 6.76 -16.92 -6.40
N THR A 332 6.63 -18.12 -6.98
CA THR A 332 7.31 -19.31 -6.47
C THR A 332 8.82 -19.25 -6.77
N VAL A 333 9.57 -20.10 -6.07
CA VAL A 333 11.00 -20.28 -6.34
C VAL A 333 11.20 -20.75 -7.79
N ASP A 334 10.41 -21.70 -8.26
CA ASP A 334 10.50 -22.27 -9.61
C ASP A 334 10.23 -21.22 -10.70
N GLU A 335 9.38 -20.23 -10.44
CA GLU A 335 9.10 -19.13 -11.37
C GLU A 335 10.18 -18.04 -11.37
N LYS A 336 11.03 -18.02 -10.36
CA LYS A 336 12.15 -17.09 -10.22
C LYS A 336 13.50 -17.73 -10.54
N ASP A 337 13.69 -19.03 -10.30
CA ASP A 337 14.94 -19.76 -10.57
C ASP A 337 15.00 -20.29 -12.00
N VAL A 338 14.88 -19.37 -12.93
CA VAL A 338 14.96 -19.58 -14.38
C VAL A 338 15.75 -18.45 -15.03
N GLU A 339 15.99 -18.52 -16.33
CA GLU A 339 16.64 -17.43 -17.07
C GLU A 339 15.87 -16.13 -16.90
N PHE A 340 16.59 -15.01 -16.83
CA PHE A 340 16.02 -13.71 -16.47
C PHE A 340 14.84 -13.30 -17.36
N ASP A 341 14.93 -13.55 -18.66
CA ASP A 341 13.86 -13.24 -19.63
C ASP A 341 12.58 -14.05 -19.40
N LYS A 342 12.69 -15.27 -18.85
CA LYS A 342 11.58 -16.16 -18.54
C LYS A 342 11.04 -16.00 -17.13
N ALA A 343 11.84 -15.42 -16.21
CA ALA A 343 11.43 -15.27 -14.82
C ALA A 343 10.17 -14.42 -14.68
N ALA A 344 9.28 -14.79 -13.76
CA ALA A 344 8.08 -14.04 -13.47
C ALA A 344 8.40 -12.69 -12.82
N ASN A 345 7.65 -11.65 -13.18
CA ASN A 345 7.72 -10.33 -12.55
C ASN A 345 7.17 -10.38 -11.12
N GLY A 346 7.75 -9.61 -10.21
CA GLY A 346 7.22 -9.39 -8.87
C GLY A 346 8.26 -9.45 -7.76
N ILE A 347 7.99 -8.68 -6.72
CA ILE A 347 8.75 -8.61 -5.47
C ILE A 347 7.74 -8.70 -4.31
N ILE A 348 8.02 -9.49 -3.26
CA ILE A 348 7.25 -9.41 -2.03
C ILE A 348 7.68 -8.17 -1.25
N GLY A 349 6.72 -7.33 -0.85
CA GLY A 349 7.03 -6.00 -0.31
C GLY A 349 6.50 -5.72 1.10
N LEU A 350 5.46 -6.41 1.57
CA LEU A 350 4.73 -6.05 2.80
C LEU A 350 5.63 -5.94 4.04
N GLU A 351 6.52 -6.91 4.26
CA GLU A 351 7.35 -6.96 5.47
C GLU A 351 8.60 -6.07 5.40
N THR A 352 8.99 -5.63 4.20
CA THR A 352 10.15 -4.74 3.98
C THR A 352 9.78 -3.28 3.72
N ALA A 353 8.49 -2.98 3.50
CA ALA A 353 8.03 -1.64 3.16
C ALA A 353 8.41 -0.59 4.21
N LEU A 354 8.06 -0.82 5.47
CA LEU A 354 8.29 0.15 6.54
C LEU A 354 9.76 0.58 6.67
N PRO A 355 10.75 -0.32 6.81
CA PRO A 355 12.14 0.07 6.93
C PRO A 355 12.69 0.76 5.66
N LEU A 356 12.24 0.36 4.47
CA LEU A 356 12.58 1.06 3.22
C LEU A 356 12.01 2.48 3.19
N CYS A 357 10.77 2.65 3.62
CA CYS A 357 10.12 3.95 3.73
C CYS A 357 10.79 4.86 4.77
N LEU A 358 11.26 4.31 5.90
CA LEU A 358 11.96 5.08 6.92
C LEU A 358 13.29 5.67 6.41
N ARG A 359 13.89 5.12 5.36
CA ARG A 359 15.04 5.75 4.69
C ARG A 359 14.68 7.10 4.10
N LEU A 360 13.45 7.28 3.58
CA LEU A 360 13.00 8.60 3.09
C LEU A 360 13.00 9.66 4.20
N VAL A 361 12.74 9.24 5.46
CA VAL A 361 12.82 10.13 6.62
C VAL A 361 14.29 10.41 6.98
N SER A 362 15.14 9.39 6.99
CA SER A 362 16.58 9.54 7.26
C SER A 362 17.27 10.42 6.22
N ASP A 363 16.84 10.34 4.96
CA ASP A 363 17.35 11.11 3.82
C ASP A 363 16.73 12.53 3.74
N ASN A 364 15.86 12.93 4.70
CA ASN A 364 15.14 14.20 4.72
C ASN A 364 14.27 14.45 3.48
N VAL A 365 13.78 13.39 2.85
CA VAL A 365 12.78 13.47 1.78
C VAL A 365 11.39 13.74 2.35
N LEU A 366 11.03 13.02 3.42
CA LEU A 366 9.75 13.15 4.14
C LEU A 366 10.02 13.35 5.63
N THR A 367 9.11 14.06 6.31
CA THR A 367 8.98 13.97 7.78
C THR A 367 8.31 12.65 8.15
N LEU A 368 8.45 12.22 9.41
CA LEU A 368 7.79 11.00 9.88
C LEU A 368 6.26 11.10 9.77
N SER A 369 5.67 12.26 10.03
CA SER A 369 4.24 12.51 9.90
C SER A 369 3.77 12.39 8.43
N GLU A 370 4.52 12.93 7.48
CA GLU A 370 4.22 12.81 6.04
C GLU A 370 4.31 11.35 5.58
N LEU A 371 5.32 10.61 6.05
CA LEU A 371 5.42 9.18 5.76
C LEU A 371 4.20 8.41 6.27
N ILE A 372 3.82 8.60 7.55
CA ILE A 372 2.64 7.96 8.13
C ILE A 372 1.38 8.34 7.34
N SER A 373 1.26 9.60 6.90
CA SER A 373 0.13 10.02 6.05
C SER A 373 0.05 9.22 4.75
N LYS A 374 1.18 9.01 4.08
CA LYS A 374 1.26 8.25 2.81
C LYS A 374 1.00 6.75 2.97
N LEU A 375 1.19 6.21 4.16
CA LEU A 375 0.94 4.80 4.48
C LEU A 375 -0.44 4.58 5.14
N SER A 376 -1.16 5.62 5.56
CA SER A 376 -2.40 5.45 6.33
C SER A 376 -3.51 6.41 5.92
N ALA A 377 -3.41 7.69 6.27
CA ALA A 377 -4.47 8.67 6.09
C ALA A 377 -4.81 8.91 4.60
N ASN A 378 -3.80 9.02 3.74
CA ASN A 378 -4.02 9.23 2.31
C ASN A 378 -4.69 8.01 1.65
N PRO A 379 -4.19 6.75 1.81
CA PRO A 379 -4.90 5.56 1.33
C PRO A 379 -6.34 5.47 1.82
N ALA A 380 -6.59 5.73 3.11
CA ALA A 380 -7.94 5.74 3.67
C ALA A 380 -8.86 6.73 2.95
N LYS A 381 -8.36 7.97 2.73
CA LYS A 381 -9.09 9.01 1.99
C LYS A 381 -9.35 8.61 0.54
N LEU A 382 -8.38 8.01 -0.12
CA LEU A 382 -8.50 7.58 -1.53
C LEU A 382 -9.56 6.51 -1.72
N PHE A 383 -9.66 5.56 -0.80
CA PHE A 383 -10.69 4.52 -0.82
C PHE A 383 -12.02 4.93 -0.15
N GLY A 384 -12.09 6.12 0.48
CA GLY A 384 -13.30 6.56 1.20
C GLY A 384 -13.55 5.79 2.50
N LEU A 385 -12.50 5.41 3.21
CA LEU A 385 -12.57 4.65 4.47
C LEU A 385 -12.58 5.60 5.67
N ASP A 386 -13.71 6.20 5.99
CA ASP A 386 -13.84 7.28 6.99
C ASP A 386 -13.45 6.90 8.42
N SER A 387 -13.48 5.61 8.76
CA SER A 387 -13.12 5.10 10.09
C SER A 387 -11.70 4.60 10.21
N LYS A 388 -10.90 4.62 9.12
CA LYS A 388 -9.52 4.11 9.05
C LYS A 388 -8.51 5.23 8.77
N GLY A 389 -7.23 4.92 8.90
CA GLY A 389 -6.14 5.89 8.66
C GLY A 389 -6.08 7.05 9.66
N THR A 390 -6.70 6.90 10.82
CA THR A 390 -6.79 7.91 11.87
C THR A 390 -6.96 7.25 13.23
N LEU A 391 -6.53 7.95 14.30
CA LEU A 391 -6.77 7.55 15.69
C LEU A 391 -7.89 8.36 16.35
N LYS A 392 -8.68 9.13 15.60
CA LYS A 392 -9.79 9.92 16.19
C LYS A 392 -10.74 9.06 17.01
N VAL A 393 -11.34 9.64 18.06
CA VAL A 393 -12.35 8.95 18.88
C VAL A 393 -13.51 8.46 18.01
N GLY A 394 -13.87 7.19 18.16
CA GLY A 394 -14.89 6.51 17.36
C GLY A 394 -14.37 5.86 16.06
N ALA A 395 -13.12 6.10 15.66
CA ALA A 395 -12.50 5.37 14.56
C ALA A 395 -12.29 3.89 14.92
N ASP A 396 -12.03 3.07 13.91
CA ASP A 396 -11.62 1.67 14.11
C ASP A 396 -10.31 1.63 14.89
N ALA A 397 -10.21 0.69 15.83
CA ALA A 397 -9.00 0.49 16.59
C ALA A 397 -7.98 -0.32 15.77
N ASP A 398 -7.57 0.26 14.63
CA ASP A 398 -6.54 -0.24 13.73
C ASP A 398 -5.27 0.58 13.95
N ILE A 399 -4.27 -0.04 14.60
CA ILE A 399 -3.10 0.66 15.12
C ILE A 399 -1.83 -0.10 14.80
N THR A 400 -0.78 0.62 14.42
CA THR A 400 0.57 0.09 14.28
C THR A 400 1.48 0.69 15.33
N ILE A 401 2.21 -0.16 16.05
CA ILE A 401 3.24 0.23 17.00
C ILE A 401 4.59 -0.13 16.39
N VAL A 402 5.47 0.88 16.29
CA VAL A 402 6.75 0.76 15.59
C VAL A 402 7.91 1.06 16.54
N ASP A 403 8.92 0.21 16.54
CA ASP A 403 10.23 0.53 17.07
C ASP A 403 11.10 1.10 15.94
N LEU A 404 11.33 2.41 15.97
CA LEU A 404 12.11 3.12 14.96
C LEU A 404 13.61 2.80 15.02
N ASN A 405 14.08 2.22 16.12
CA ASN A 405 15.49 1.94 16.37
C ASN A 405 15.87 0.47 16.23
N LYS A 406 14.87 -0.43 16.11
CA LYS A 406 15.12 -1.88 15.99
C LYS A 406 15.90 -2.16 14.72
N GLU A 407 17.13 -2.64 14.87
CA GLU A 407 17.96 -3.13 13.77
C GLU A 407 17.72 -4.62 13.56
N TRP A 408 17.65 -5.05 12.31
CA TRP A 408 17.44 -6.44 11.94
C TRP A 408 17.97 -6.71 10.53
N ILE A 409 18.13 -7.98 10.19
CA ILE A 409 18.54 -8.43 8.86
C ILE A 409 17.35 -9.12 8.22
N VAL A 410 17.09 -8.81 6.96
CA VAL A 410 16.08 -9.54 6.18
C VAL A 410 16.56 -10.97 5.96
N ASP A 411 15.84 -11.92 6.55
CA ASP A 411 16.00 -13.35 6.29
C ASP A 411 14.69 -13.83 5.64
N THR A 412 14.74 -14.21 4.40
CA THR A 412 13.56 -14.65 3.65
C THR A 412 12.89 -15.86 4.29
N LYS A 413 13.62 -16.67 5.08
CA LYS A 413 13.06 -17.83 5.79
C LYS A 413 12.14 -17.44 6.94
N GLU A 414 12.35 -16.26 7.53
CA GLU A 414 11.59 -15.75 8.67
C GLU A 414 10.33 -14.96 8.25
N LEU A 415 10.23 -14.58 6.96
CA LEU A 415 9.10 -13.83 6.43
C LEU A 415 7.81 -14.65 6.50
N LYS A 416 6.69 -13.95 6.72
CA LYS A 416 5.35 -14.55 6.87
C LYS A 416 4.67 -14.83 5.54
N SER A 417 5.02 -14.07 4.48
CA SER A 417 4.61 -14.41 3.12
C SER A 417 4.98 -15.84 2.78
N LYS A 418 4.18 -16.51 1.98
CA LYS A 418 4.47 -17.86 1.49
C LYS A 418 5.62 -17.86 0.49
N SER A 419 5.75 -16.79 -0.30
CA SER A 419 6.82 -16.61 -1.28
C SER A 419 8.08 -15.96 -0.69
N ARG A 420 9.18 -16.00 -1.46
CA ARG A 420 10.52 -15.57 -1.01
C ARG A 420 11.21 -14.62 -2.00
N ASN A 421 10.50 -14.20 -3.05
CA ASN A 421 11.03 -13.42 -4.17
C ASN A 421 11.24 -11.95 -3.77
N THR A 422 12.38 -11.66 -3.17
CA THR A 422 12.79 -10.31 -2.79
C THR A 422 14.28 -10.08 -3.05
N PRO A 423 14.68 -8.92 -3.59
CA PRO A 423 16.09 -8.54 -3.74
C PRO A 423 16.72 -8.04 -2.43
N PHE A 424 15.94 -7.95 -1.35
CA PHE A 424 16.37 -7.39 -0.07
C PHE A 424 16.87 -8.44 0.92
N ASP A 425 16.96 -9.72 0.53
CA ASP A 425 17.52 -10.77 1.40
C ASP A 425 18.94 -10.41 1.86
N GLY A 426 19.22 -10.59 3.14
CA GLY A 426 20.50 -10.21 3.76
C GLY A 426 20.69 -8.71 4.03
N TRP A 427 19.76 -7.84 3.64
CA TRP A 427 19.88 -6.41 3.91
C TRP A 427 19.68 -6.08 5.39
N LYS A 428 20.56 -5.20 5.89
CA LYS A 428 20.38 -4.59 7.21
C LYS A 428 19.31 -3.52 7.12
N MET A 429 18.30 -3.65 7.97
CA MET A 429 17.15 -2.76 8.06
C MET A 429 17.10 -2.11 9.43
N LYS A 430 16.54 -0.89 9.48
CA LYS A 430 16.26 -0.16 10.73
C LYS A 430 14.79 0.24 10.75
N GLY A 431 14.15 0.04 11.92
CA GLY A 431 12.72 0.23 12.12
C GLY A 431 11.92 -1.03 11.81
N LYS A 432 11.01 -1.39 12.71
CA LYS A 432 10.16 -2.56 12.58
C LYS A 432 8.81 -2.33 13.26
N ALA A 433 7.73 -2.80 12.65
CA ALA A 433 6.46 -2.93 13.34
C ALA A 433 6.61 -4.01 14.42
N VAL A 434 6.36 -3.63 15.68
CA VAL A 434 6.47 -4.55 16.82
C VAL A 434 5.12 -5.05 17.31
N LYS A 435 4.05 -4.31 17.04
CA LYS A 435 2.68 -4.79 17.23
C LYS A 435 1.77 -4.20 16.18
N THR A 436 0.86 -5.03 15.70
CA THR A 436 -0.24 -4.61 14.82
C THR A 436 -1.56 -4.99 15.47
N ILE A 437 -2.46 -4.03 15.54
CA ILE A 437 -3.77 -4.15 16.20
C ILE A 437 -4.83 -3.88 15.14
N VAL A 438 -5.77 -4.80 15.00
CA VAL A 438 -6.92 -4.70 14.07
C VAL A 438 -8.19 -4.88 14.88
N ALA A 439 -9.13 -3.94 14.75
CA ALA A 439 -10.39 -3.94 15.50
C ALA A 439 -10.16 -4.19 17.01
N GLY A 440 -9.12 -3.54 17.58
CA GLY A 440 -8.78 -3.65 19.00
C GLY A 440 -8.12 -4.97 19.44
N LYS A 441 -7.79 -5.86 18.49
CA LYS A 441 -7.12 -7.14 18.77
C LYS A 441 -5.68 -7.09 18.27
N VAL A 442 -4.71 -7.52 19.11
CA VAL A 442 -3.33 -7.70 18.67
C VAL A 442 -3.30 -8.91 17.73
N VAL A 443 -2.99 -8.65 16.44
CA VAL A 443 -2.92 -9.68 15.39
C VAL A 443 -1.47 -10.05 15.05
N TYR A 444 -0.52 -9.21 15.45
CA TYR A 444 0.91 -9.48 15.32
C TYR A 444 1.67 -8.91 16.53
N GLU A 445 2.64 -9.67 17.00
CA GLU A 445 3.61 -9.28 18.03
C GLU A 445 4.98 -9.87 17.66
N GLY A 446 6.01 -8.96 17.42
CA GLY A 446 7.32 -9.29 16.89
C GLY A 446 8.51 -8.72 17.67
#